data_a43d17be47516210bb70eebfd83f9bf3
#
_entry.id   a43d17be47516210bb70eebfd83f9bf3
#
_cell.length_a   1.000
_cell.length_b   1.000
_cell.length_c   1.000
_cell.angle_alpha   90.00
_cell.angle_beta   90.00
_cell.angle_gamma   90.00
#
_symmetry.space_group_name_H-M   'P 1'
#
loop_
_entity.id
_entity.type
_entity.pdbx_description
1 polymer ?
#
loop_
_entity_poly.entity_id
_entity_poly.type
_entity_poly.pdbx_seq_one_letter_code
_entity_poly.pdbx_strand_id
1 'polypeptide(L)'
;MTLIIIITIIIILLGALVLEHNIKNRFVLGAFCLSLIIGGSVIGFAYLSSTSNYTEPDESTIRHITAQQQAFGEWYTIYKKRLDNIDYYWGIYHRVMKDFKEEKISLSEAYHQLTSLEADISTLQNNIFQMTPPISLDDDNYDLTTSLLQKTKAYSAAQLKTIQATRMASEPEKNLTDSHEQQVQKLNNAMLKNSPDMLFIANEITSLRSNLTIPEVD
;
A
#
# COMPACT_ATOMS: atom_id res chain seq x y z
N MET A 1 -4.82 27.73 14.96
CA MET A 1 -5.86 27.91 15.97
C MET A 1 -6.25 29.37 16.21
N THR A 2 -5.35 30.25 16.59
CA THR A 2 -5.57 31.71 16.77
C THR A 2 -6.25 32.38 15.57
N LEU A 3 -5.91 32.01 14.33
CA LEU A 3 -6.49 32.60 13.12
C LEU A 3 -7.99 32.32 12.97
N ILE A 4 -8.43 31.10 13.28
CA ILE A 4 -9.84 30.70 13.19
C ILE A 4 -10.68 31.46 14.23
N ILE A 5 -10.16 31.61 15.45
CA ILE A 5 -10.82 32.37 16.51
C ILE A 5 -10.96 33.84 16.11
N ILE A 6 -9.92 34.45 15.53
CA ILE A 6 -9.94 35.83 15.04
C ILE A 6 -10.96 36.01 13.92
N ILE A 7 -11.00 35.10 12.95
CA ILE A 7 -11.97 35.14 11.84
C ILE A 7 -13.39 35.01 12.37
N THR A 8 -13.65 34.13 13.33
CA THR A 8 -14.99 33.95 13.93
C THR A 8 -15.43 35.21 14.67
N ILE A 9 -14.54 35.85 15.43
CA ILE A 9 -14.81 37.12 16.11
C ILE A 9 -15.14 38.23 15.11
N ILE A 10 -14.39 38.34 14.02
CA ILE A 10 -14.62 39.33 12.95
C ILE A 10 -15.99 39.13 12.29
N ILE A 11 -16.38 37.89 11.99
CA ILE A 11 -17.69 37.57 11.40
C ILE A 11 -18.83 37.92 12.35
N ILE A 12 -18.68 37.67 13.66
CA ILE A 12 -19.67 38.03 14.68
C ILE A 12 -19.81 39.56 14.79
N LEU A 13 -18.70 40.29 14.77
CA LEU A 13 -18.71 41.77 14.83
C LEU A 13 -19.34 42.40 13.58
N LEU A 14 -19.03 41.86 12.40
CA LEU A 14 -19.66 42.32 11.12
C LEU A 14 -21.15 42.01 11.09
N GLY A 15 -21.57 40.83 11.56
CA GLY A 15 -22.96 40.46 11.70
C GLY A 15 -23.73 41.39 12.66
N ALA A 16 -23.16 41.76 13.82
CA ALA A 16 -23.71 42.69 14.76
C ALA A 16 -23.87 44.09 14.19
N LEU A 17 -22.89 44.60 13.42
CA LEU A 17 -22.94 45.89 12.72
C LEU A 17 -24.07 45.99 11.67
N VAL A 18 -24.26 44.91 10.91
CA VAL A 18 -25.32 44.83 9.86
C VAL A 18 -26.71 44.78 10.56
N LEU A 19 -26.82 44.07 11.66
CA LEU A 19 -28.06 44.00 12.45
C LEU A 19 -28.42 45.32 13.14
N GLU A 20 -27.41 46.06 13.66
CA GLU A 20 -27.62 47.39 14.24
C GLU A 20 -28.20 48.42 13.23
N HIS A 21 -27.77 48.32 11.98
CA HIS A 21 -28.27 49.20 10.93
C HIS A 21 -29.70 48.89 10.48
N ASN A 22 -30.16 47.64 10.61
CA ASN A 22 -31.46 47.19 10.06
C ASN A 22 -32.56 47.00 11.15
N ILE A 23 -32.21 46.88 12.42
CA ILE A 23 -33.19 46.59 13.50
C ILE A 23 -33.36 47.75 14.45
N LYS A 24 -34.55 48.42 14.39
CA LYS A 24 -34.92 49.53 15.28
C LYS A 24 -35.18 49.09 16.73
N ASN A 25 -35.19 47.79 17.02
CA ASN A 25 -35.53 47.28 18.36
C ASN A 25 -34.27 46.76 19.08
N ARG A 26 -33.71 47.59 19.95
CA ARG A 26 -32.48 47.27 20.76
C ARG A 26 -32.60 45.99 21.61
N PHE A 27 -33.83 45.59 21.94
CA PHE A 27 -34.06 44.37 22.75
C PHE A 27 -33.78 43.09 21.95
N VAL A 28 -34.11 43.04 20.65
CA VAL A 28 -33.86 41.93 19.77
C VAL A 28 -32.34 41.76 19.47
N LEU A 29 -31.65 42.89 19.32
CA LEU A 29 -30.18 42.88 19.14
C LEU A 29 -29.46 42.29 20.39
N GLY A 30 -29.90 42.74 21.61
CA GLY A 30 -29.34 42.25 22.86
C GLY A 30 -29.57 40.74 23.08
N ALA A 31 -30.77 40.26 22.79
CA ALA A 31 -31.07 38.79 22.84
C ALA A 31 -30.26 37.98 21.88
N PHE A 32 -30.03 38.50 20.67
CA PHE A 32 -29.19 37.81 19.64
C PHE A 32 -27.72 37.75 20.06
N CYS A 33 -27.15 38.86 20.56
CA CYS A 33 -25.77 38.87 21.06
C CYS A 33 -25.58 37.92 22.26
N LEU A 34 -26.57 37.85 23.15
CA LEU A 34 -26.55 36.98 24.32
C LEU A 34 -26.60 35.49 23.93
N SER A 35 -27.39 35.15 22.90
CA SER A 35 -27.46 33.79 22.36
C SER A 35 -26.14 33.33 21.68
N LEU A 36 -25.45 34.25 21.01
CA LEU A 36 -24.13 33.97 20.40
C LEU A 36 -23.04 33.76 21.46
N ILE A 37 -23.07 34.53 22.56
CA ILE A 37 -22.13 34.37 23.67
C ILE A 37 -22.34 33.02 24.39
N ILE A 38 -23.59 32.64 24.63
CA ILE A 38 -23.91 31.36 25.25
C ILE A 38 -23.57 30.19 24.33
N GLY A 39 -23.95 30.27 23.05
CA GLY A 39 -23.63 29.24 22.04
C GLY A 39 -22.12 29.08 21.81
N GLY A 40 -21.41 30.19 21.71
CA GLY A 40 -19.95 30.20 21.56
C GLY A 40 -19.19 29.62 22.76
N SER A 41 -19.68 29.90 23.99
CA SER A 41 -19.08 29.35 25.21
C SER A 41 -19.33 27.85 25.37
N VAL A 42 -20.50 27.34 25.00
CA VAL A 42 -20.79 25.89 25.02
C VAL A 42 -19.91 25.12 24.00
N ILE A 43 -19.76 25.64 22.78
CA ILE A 43 -18.91 25.05 21.77
C ILE A 43 -17.44 25.12 22.19
N GLY A 44 -16.99 26.25 22.73
CA GLY A 44 -15.63 26.43 23.23
C GLY A 44 -15.31 25.48 24.40
N PHE A 45 -16.26 25.30 25.33
CA PHE A 45 -16.10 24.37 26.46
C PHE A 45 -16.09 22.90 25.99
N ALA A 46 -16.98 22.53 25.07
CA ALA A 46 -17.00 21.17 24.51
C ALA A 46 -15.70 20.87 23.75
N TYR A 47 -15.13 21.83 23.02
CA TYR A 47 -13.86 21.70 22.30
C TYR A 47 -12.68 21.59 23.28
N LEU A 48 -12.64 22.42 24.33
CA LEU A 48 -11.60 22.36 25.37
C LEU A 48 -11.67 21.06 26.18
N SER A 49 -12.86 20.56 26.48
CA SER A 49 -13.01 19.29 27.21
C SER A 49 -12.67 18.07 26.34
N SER A 50 -12.86 18.13 25.02
CA SER A 50 -12.42 17.05 24.13
C SER A 50 -10.91 17.05 23.88
N THR A 51 -10.23 18.19 24.01
CA THR A 51 -8.76 18.27 23.91
C THR A 51 -8.05 17.98 25.24
N SER A 52 -8.74 18.08 26.39
CA SER A 52 -8.12 17.80 27.68
C SER A 52 -7.99 16.31 28.03
N ASN A 53 -8.52 15.40 27.20
CA ASN A 53 -8.35 13.95 27.35
C ASN A 53 -7.18 13.38 26.53
N TYR A 54 -6.33 14.22 25.95
CA TYR A 54 -5.08 13.74 25.37
C TYR A 54 -4.11 13.44 26.53
N THR A 55 -4.23 12.25 27.08
CA THR A 55 -3.21 11.71 27.98
C THR A 55 -1.98 11.48 27.11
N GLU A 56 -0.92 12.21 27.33
CA GLU A 56 0.36 11.96 26.71
C GLU A 56 0.72 10.48 26.95
N PRO A 57 0.99 9.67 25.89
CA PRO A 57 1.32 8.26 26.10
C PRO A 57 2.52 8.18 27.04
N ASP A 58 2.47 7.26 27.98
CA ASP A 58 3.56 7.07 28.93
C ASP A 58 4.86 6.67 28.20
N GLU A 59 5.98 6.86 28.86
CA GLU A 59 7.31 6.59 28.28
C GLU A 59 7.47 5.11 27.91
N SER A 60 6.77 4.20 28.56
CA SER A 60 6.78 2.77 28.25
C SER A 60 6.06 2.47 26.95
N THR A 61 4.91 3.11 26.72
CA THR A 61 4.15 3.02 25.48
C THR A 61 4.93 3.59 24.28
N ILE A 62 5.57 4.76 24.46
CA ILE A 62 6.40 5.36 23.41
C ILE A 62 7.56 4.43 23.04
N ARG A 63 8.26 3.87 24.03
CA ARG A 63 9.36 2.91 23.80
C ARG A 63 8.89 1.66 23.09
N HIS A 64 7.73 1.13 23.46
CA HIS A 64 7.16 -0.06 22.82
C HIS A 64 6.83 0.19 21.36
N ILE A 65 6.14 1.27 21.02
CA ILE A 65 5.82 1.64 19.63
C ILE A 65 7.10 1.86 18.83
N THR A 66 8.09 2.58 19.38
CA THR A 66 9.36 2.83 18.71
C THR A 66 10.12 1.53 18.39
N ALA A 67 10.13 0.58 19.31
CA ALA A 67 10.76 -0.72 19.10
C ALA A 67 10.06 -1.50 17.96
N GLN A 68 8.73 -1.48 17.89
CA GLN A 68 7.98 -2.10 16.80
C GLN A 68 8.24 -1.40 15.46
N GLN A 69 8.26 -0.05 15.43
CA GLN A 69 8.59 0.73 14.23
C GLN A 69 9.96 0.36 13.69
N GLN A 70 10.97 0.25 14.56
CA GLN A 70 12.32 -0.13 14.15
C GLN A 70 12.34 -1.55 13.57
N ALA A 71 11.78 -2.53 14.29
CA ALA A 71 11.76 -3.92 13.85
C ALA A 71 11.01 -4.11 12.53
N PHE A 72 9.87 -3.44 12.37
CA PHE A 72 9.12 -3.46 11.11
C PHE A 72 9.88 -2.76 9.99
N GLY A 73 10.50 -1.61 10.24
CA GLY A 73 11.28 -0.85 9.24
C GLY A 73 12.45 -1.65 8.67
N GLU A 74 13.23 -2.33 9.54
CA GLU A 74 14.32 -3.21 9.13
C GLU A 74 13.81 -4.38 8.29
N TRP A 75 12.75 -5.05 8.73
CA TRP A 75 12.12 -6.15 8.02
C TRP A 75 11.52 -5.67 6.68
N TYR A 76 10.81 -4.54 6.68
CA TYR A 76 10.15 -3.99 5.50
C TYR A 76 11.15 -3.57 4.41
N THR A 77 12.33 -3.10 4.79
CA THR A 77 13.41 -2.79 3.84
C THR A 77 13.84 -4.02 3.05
N ILE A 78 13.99 -5.16 3.73
CA ILE A 78 14.33 -6.44 3.09
C ILE A 78 13.14 -6.93 2.24
N TYR A 79 11.93 -6.85 2.77
CA TYR A 79 10.71 -7.25 2.09
C TYR A 79 10.48 -6.46 0.80
N LYS A 80 10.60 -5.13 0.86
CA LYS A 80 10.46 -4.25 -0.31
C LYS A 80 11.44 -4.63 -1.42
N LYS A 81 12.71 -4.90 -1.06
CA LYS A 81 13.69 -5.36 -2.05
C LYS A 81 13.27 -6.68 -2.71
N ARG A 82 12.57 -7.58 -2.01
CA ARG A 82 12.04 -8.81 -2.60
C ARG A 82 10.88 -8.52 -3.55
N LEU A 83 9.99 -7.59 -3.19
CA LEU A 83 8.92 -7.12 -4.09
C LEU A 83 9.49 -6.50 -5.38
N ASP A 84 10.46 -5.61 -5.26
CA ASP A 84 11.11 -4.97 -6.41
C ASP A 84 11.73 -6.03 -7.35
N ASN A 85 12.32 -7.11 -6.79
CA ASN A 85 12.85 -8.21 -7.58
C ASN A 85 11.73 -9.06 -8.24
N ILE A 86 10.58 -9.26 -7.58
CA ILE A 86 9.41 -9.92 -8.17
C ILE A 86 8.98 -9.17 -9.45
N ASP A 87 8.82 -7.85 -9.35
CA ASP A 87 8.40 -7.02 -10.47
C ASP A 87 9.46 -6.97 -11.57
N TYR A 88 10.74 -6.91 -11.20
CA TYR A 88 11.85 -6.94 -12.15
C TYR A 88 11.88 -8.22 -12.99
N TYR A 89 11.81 -9.39 -12.35
CA TYR A 89 11.81 -10.68 -13.06
C TYR A 89 10.54 -10.88 -13.88
N TRP A 90 9.41 -10.39 -13.41
CA TRP A 90 8.16 -10.41 -14.18
C TRP A 90 8.26 -9.53 -15.43
N GLY A 91 8.92 -8.40 -15.32
CA GLY A 91 9.26 -7.54 -16.47
C GLY A 91 10.17 -8.24 -17.49
N ILE A 92 11.18 -9.01 -17.04
CA ILE A 92 12.02 -9.82 -17.93
C ILE A 92 11.18 -10.87 -18.64
N TYR A 93 10.33 -11.60 -17.92
CA TYR A 93 9.43 -12.60 -18.49
C TYR A 93 8.60 -12.03 -19.66
N HIS A 94 7.92 -10.91 -19.42
CA HIS A 94 7.11 -10.27 -20.44
C HIS A 94 7.93 -9.78 -21.63
N ARG A 95 9.17 -9.35 -21.40
CA ARG A 95 10.09 -8.95 -22.49
C ARG A 95 10.47 -10.15 -23.35
N VAL A 96 10.83 -11.28 -22.76
CA VAL A 96 11.13 -12.51 -23.51
C VAL A 96 9.94 -12.94 -24.37
N MET A 97 8.73 -12.95 -23.79
CA MET A 97 7.51 -13.29 -24.50
C MET A 97 7.22 -12.34 -25.67
N LYS A 98 7.43 -11.04 -25.46
CA LYS A 98 7.26 -10.02 -26.48
C LYS A 98 8.29 -10.17 -27.61
N ASP A 99 9.57 -10.29 -27.26
CA ASP A 99 10.66 -10.35 -28.22
C ASP A 99 10.56 -11.63 -29.07
N PHE A 100 10.13 -12.75 -28.49
CA PHE A 100 9.82 -13.97 -29.23
C PHE A 100 8.64 -13.74 -30.20
N LYS A 101 7.52 -13.19 -29.72
CA LYS A 101 6.36 -12.91 -30.57
C LYS A 101 6.68 -11.99 -31.74
N GLU A 102 7.58 -11.04 -31.56
CA GLU A 102 8.02 -10.08 -32.57
C GLU A 102 9.20 -10.61 -33.45
N GLU A 103 9.51 -11.91 -33.38
CA GLU A 103 10.58 -12.58 -34.10
C GLU A 103 11.99 -11.98 -33.89
N LYS A 104 12.19 -11.25 -32.76
CA LYS A 104 13.49 -10.67 -32.40
C LYS A 104 14.45 -11.71 -31.84
N ILE A 105 13.91 -12.77 -31.26
CA ILE A 105 14.64 -13.92 -30.72
C ILE A 105 14.02 -15.21 -31.23
N SER A 106 14.84 -16.24 -31.39
CA SER A 106 14.39 -17.58 -31.75
C SER A 106 13.71 -18.31 -30.60
N LEU A 107 12.96 -19.38 -30.88
CA LEU A 107 12.38 -20.24 -29.85
C LEU A 107 13.45 -20.81 -28.92
N SER A 108 14.62 -21.20 -29.47
CA SER A 108 15.75 -21.70 -28.67
C SER A 108 16.28 -20.65 -27.70
N GLU A 109 16.41 -19.40 -28.13
CA GLU A 109 16.83 -18.28 -27.27
C GLU A 109 15.79 -17.97 -26.22
N ALA A 110 14.49 -17.96 -26.56
CA ALA A 110 13.40 -17.80 -25.61
C ALA A 110 13.44 -18.91 -24.54
N TYR A 111 13.62 -20.17 -24.95
CA TYR A 111 13.77 -21.29 -24.04
C TYR A 111 14.96 -21.13 -23.07
N HIS A 112 16.12 -20.72 -23.58
CA HIS A 112 17.31 -20.50 -22.75
C HIS A 112 17.11 -19.33 -21.77
N GLN A 113 16.53 -18.23 -22.22
CA GLN A 113 16.25 -17.08 -21.36
C GLN A 113 15.21 -17.44 -20.27
N LEU A 114 14.15 -18.18 -20.61
CA LEU A 114 13.15 -18.65 -19.64
C LEU A 114 13.75 -19.66 -18.66
N THR A 115 14.72 -20.49 -19.09
CA THR A 115 15.43 -21.44 -18.20
C THR A 115 16.27 -20.71 -17.16
N SER A 116 17.00 -19.68 -17.58
CA SER A 116 17.78 -18.84 -16.66
C SER A 116 16.85 -18.09 -15.69
N LEU A 117 15.78 -17.52 -16.21
CA LEU A 117 14.80 -16.79 -15.41
C LEU A 117 14.10 -17.70 -14.36
N GLU A 118 13.80 -18.94 -14.71
CA GLU A 118 13.25 -19.93 -13.77
C GLU A 118 14.21 -20.17 -12.59
N ALA A 119 15.50 -20.29 -12.83
CA ALA A 119 16.50 -20.47 -11.77
C ALA A 119 16.56 -19.24 -10.83
N ASP A 120 16.57 -18.04 -11.42
CA ASP A 120 16.62 -16.79 -10.67
C ASP A 120 15.37 -16.60 -9.79
N ILE A 121 14.18 -16.83 -10.38
CA ILE A 121 12.92 -16.65 -9.63
C ILE A 121 12.71 -17.77 -8.59
N SER A 122 13.21 -18.98 -8.84
CA SER A 122 13.23 -20.06 -7.83
C SER A 122 14.06 -19.66 -6.62
N THR A 123 15.21 -19.05 -6.84
CA THR A 123 16.07 -18.53 -5.78
C THR A 123 15.37 -17.39 -5.01
N LEU A 124 14.74 -16.44 -5.71
CA LEU A 124 13.96 -15.38 -5.09
C LEU A 124 12.81 -15.94 -4.25
N GLN A 125 12.05 -16.88 -4.80
CA GLN A 125 10.94 -17.53 -4.10
C GLN A 125 11.41 -18.20 -2.81
N ASN A 126 12.50 -18.97 -2.84
CA ASN A 126 13.07 -19.59 -1.64
C ASN A 126 13.40 -18.53 -0.57
N ASN A 127 14.00 -17.41 -0.97
CA ASN A 127 14.30 -16.31 -0.07
C ASN A 127 13.03 -15.70 0.56
N ILE A 128 11.95 -15.54 -0.22
CA ILE A 128 10.66 -15.04 0.27
C ILE A 128 9.99 -16.06 1.22
N PHE A 129 10.09 -17.36 0.92
CA PHE A 129 9.52 -18.43 1.74
C PHE A 129 10.19 -18.54 3.12
N GLN A 130 11.47 -18.22 3.21
CA GLN A 130 12.24 -18.19 4.47
C GLN A 130 11.95 -16.94 5.30
N MET A 131 11.31 -15.91 4.75
CA MET A 131 10.97 -14.71 5.52
C MET A 131 9.89 -15.01 6.57
N THR A 132 10.07 -14.44 7.75
CA THR A 132 9.12 -14.45 8.85
C THR A 132 8.88 -13.04 9.35
N PRO A 133 7.69 -12.71 9.87
CA PRO A 133 7.45 -11.42 10.53
C PRO A 133 8.40 -11.24 11.74
N PRO A 134 8.72 -9.99 12.11
CA PRO A 134 9.46 -9.72 13.34
C PRO A 134 8.67 -10.15 14.58
N ILE A 135 9.27 -10.93 15.45
CA ILE A 135 8.63 -11.44 16.69
C ILE A 135 8.36 -10.36 17.74
N SER A 136 8.94 -9.18 17.56
CA SER A 136 8.75 -8.02 18.45
C SER A 136 7.51 -7.18 18.12
N LEU A 137 6.80 -7.52 17.04
CA LEU A 137 5.49 -6.91 16.75
C LEU A 137 4.45 -7.44 17.73
N ASP A 138 3.46 -6.61 18.07
CA ASP A 138 2.26 -7.07 18.76
C ASP A 138 1.41 -7.97 17.87
N ASP A 139 0.43 -8.65 18.46
CA ASP A 139 -0.35 -9.68 17.77
C ASP A 139 -1.01 -9.15 16.50
N ASP A 140 -1.63 -7.96 16.55
CA ASP A 140 -2.34 -7.37 15.40
C ASP A 140 -1.36 -7.02 14.25
N ASN A 141 -0.22 -6.43 14.56
CA ASN A 141 0.80 -6.07 13.56
C ASN A 141 1.54 -7.31 13.04
N TYR A 142 1.73 -8.31 13.89
CA TYR A 142 2.29 -9.59 13.48
C TYR A 142 1.37 -10.32 12.49
N ASP A 143 0.06 -10.35 12.76
CA ASP A 143 -0.94 -10.99 11.89
C ASP A 143 -1.07 -10.27 10.54
N LEU A 144 -1.08 -8.92 10.54
CA LEU A 144 -1.05 -8.13 9.31
C LEU A 144 0.21 -8.41 8.47
N THR A 145 1.38 -8.47 9.12
CA THR A 145 2.65 -8.77 8.44
C THR A 145 2.68 -10.20 7.92
N THR A 146 2.07 -11.14 8.65
CA THR A 146 1.90 -12.54 8.22
C THR A 146 1.00 -12.62 6.98
N SER A 147 -0.14 -11.93 6.99
CA SER A 147 -1.07 -11.86 5.84
C SER A 147 -0.38 -11.29 4.60
N LEU A 148 0.34 -10.17 4.76
CA LEU A 148 1.15 -9.54 3.73
C LEU A 148 2.14 -10.53 3.10
N LEU A 149 2.88 -11.24 3.95
CA LEU A 149 3.88 -12.21 3.52
C LEU A 149 3.27 -13.43 2.84
N GLN A 150 2.14 -13.95 3.33
CA GLN A 150 1.42 -15.08 2.71
C GLN A 150 0.94 -14.74 1.30
N LYS A 151 0.36 -13.56 1.10
CA LYS A 151 -0.07 -13.09 -0.24
C LYS A 151 1.11 -13.00 -1.20
N THR A 152 2.24 -12.47 -0.73
CA THR A 152 3.47 -12.36 -1.53
C THR A 152 4.05 -13.73 -1.89
N LYS A 153 4.05 -14.68 -0.94
CA LYS A 153 4.47 -16.07 -1.19
C LYS A 153 3.60 -16.73 -2.26
N ALA A 154 2.27 -16.58 -2.18
CA ALA A 154 1.34 -17.13 -3.15
C ALA A 154 1.55 -16.51 -4.54
N TYR A 155 1.72 -15.20 -4.62
CA TYR A 155 1.96 -14.48 -5.87
C TYR A 155 3.28 -14.91 -6.54
N SER A 156 4.38 -14.96 -5.79
CA SER A 156 5.68 -15.40 -6.31
C SER A 156 5.67 -16.85 -6.79
N ALA A 157 4.93 -17.72 -6.08
CA ALA A 157 4.73 -19.11 -6.51
C ALA A 157 3.96 -19.22 -7.84
N ALA A 158 2.94 -18.40 -8.02
CA ALA A 158 2.18 -18.37 -9.28
C ALA A 158 3.03 -17.82 -10.44
N GLN A 159 3.87 -16.82 -10.21
CA GLN A 159 4.82 -16.34 -11.22
C GLN A 159 5.81 -17.44 -11.64
N LEU A 160 6.42 -18.13 -10.67
CA LEU A 160 7.34 -19.25 -10.98
C LEU A 160 6.62 -20.32 -11.79
N LYS A 161 5.42 -20.71 -11.39
CA LYS A 161 4.60 -21.70 -12.13
C LYS A 161 4.33 -21.26 -13.58
N THR A 162 4.04 -19.98 -13.79
CA THR A 162 3.81 -19.42 -15.14
C THR A 162 5.07 -19.53 -16.00
N ILE A 163 6.21 -19.14 -15.45
CA ILE A 163 7.51 -19.21 -16.15
C ILE A 163 7.86 -20.66 -16.47
N GLN A 164 7.69 -21.58 -15.54
CA GLN A 164 7.91 -23.02 -15.76
C GLN A 164 7.03 -23.57 -16.88
N ALA A 165 5.73 -23.28 -16.84
CA ALA A 165 4.79 -23.72 -17.86
C ALA A 165 5.16 -23.18 -19.26
N THR A 166 5.56 -21.91 -19.33
CA THR A 166 5.95 -21.28 -20.60
C THR A 166 7.28 -21.83 -21.10
N ARG A 167 8.28 -22.03 -20.22
CA ARG A 167 9.55 -22.69 -20.57
C ARG A 167 9.30 -24.11 -21.13
N MET A 168 8.45 -24.90 -20.47
CA MET A 168 8.11 -26.23 -20.94
C MET A 168 7.39 -26.22 -22.30
N ALA A 169 6.57 -25.20 -22.57
CA ALA A 169 5.93 -25.00 -23.86
C ALA A 169 6.91 -24.56 -24.97
N SER A 170 8.00 -23.90 -24.59
CA SER A 170 9.03 -23.41 -25.52
C SER A 170 10.14 -24.42 -25.82
N GLU A 171 10.09 -25.65 -25.28
CA GLU A 171 11.10 -26.67 -25.55
C GLU A 171 11.26 -26.90 -27.07
N PRO A 172 12.46 -26.65 -27.67
CA PRO A 172 12.64 -26.69 -29.13
C PRO A 172 12.29 -28.05 -29.72
N GLU A 173 12.65 -29.15 -29.05
CA GLU A 173 12.42 -30.51 -29.53
C GLU A 173 10.91 -30.84 -29.65
N LYS A 174 10.05 -30.22 -28.87
CA LYS A 174 8.61 -30.40 -28.90
C LYS A 174 7.88 -29.52 -29.92
N ASN A 175 8.59 -28.63 -30.57
CA ASN A 175 8.05 -27.62 -31.48
C ASN A 175 8.73 -27.66 -32.90
N LEU A 176 9.39 -28.76 -33.24
CA LEU A 176 10.17 -28.88 -34.51
C LEU A 176 9.33 -28.70 -35.78
N THR A 177 8.04 -29.06 -35.73
CA THR A 177 7.14 -28.98 -36.90
C THR A 177 6.18 -27.81 -36.83
N ASP A 178 6.19 -27.05 -35.74
CA ASP A 178 5.25 -25.92 -35.52
C ASP A 178 5.72 -24.69 -36.31
N SER A 179 4.76 -23.98 -36.89
CA SER A 179 5.03 -22.61 -37.38
C SER A 179 5.25 -21.66 -36.19
N HIS A 180 5.92 -20.52 -36.46
CA HIS A 180 6.13 -19.48 -35.44
C HIS A 180 4.81 -19.07 -34.77
N GLU A 181 3.72 -18.88 -35.52
CA GLU A 181 2.42 -18.54 -35.04
C GLU A 181 1.86 -19.59 -34.05
N GLN A 182 2.02 -20.88 -34.38
CA GLN A 182 1.63 -21.99 -33.50
C GLN A 182 2.46 -22.00 -32.21
N GLN A 183 3.76 -21.75 -32.29
CA GLN A 183 4.64 -21.63 -31.13
C GLN A 183 4.21 -20.46 -30.23
N VAL A 184 3.96 -19.28 -30.80
CA VAL A 184 3.45 -18.10 -30.06
C VAL A 184 2.13 -18.42 -29.37
N GLN A 185 1.20 -19.11 -30.06
CA GLN A 185 -0.07 -19.49 -29.47
C GLN A 185 0.09 -20.46 -28.28
N LYS A 186 1.00 -21.43 -28.39
CA LYS A 186 1.31 -22.38 -27.28
C LYS A 186 1.86 -21.65 -26.06
N LEU A 187 2.81 -20.76 -26.25
CA LEU A 187 3.41 -19.98 -25.16
C LEU A 187 2.37 -19.07 -24.50
N ASN A 188 1.56 -18.38 -25.30
CA ASN A 188 0.47 -17.52 -24.77
C ASN A 188 -0.56 -18.34 -23.98
N ASN A 189 -0.94 -19.52 -24.46
CA ASN A 189 -1.87 -20.40 -23.74
C ASN A 189 -1.27 -20.89 -22.40
N ALA A 190 0.02 -21.22 -22.37
CA ALA A 190 0.72 -21.58 -21.14
C ALA A 190 0.75 -20.41 -20.14
N MET A 191 1.03 -19.19 -20.62
CA MET A 191 0.97 -17.98 -19.84
C MET A 191 -0.43 -17.75 -19.26
N LEU A 192 -1.46 -17.66 -20.11
CA LEU A 192 -2.83 -17.33 -19.69
C LEU A 192 -3.41 -18.33 -18.68
N LYS A 193 -3.09 -19.62 -18.85
CA LYS A 193 -3.57 -20.69 -17.95
C LYS A 193 -2.95 -20.62 -16.55
N ASN A 194 -1.77 -20.04 -16.41
CA ASN A 194 -0.99 -20.07 -15.18
C ASN A 194 -0.69 -18.69 -14.60
N SER A 195 -1.10 -17.60 -15.27
CA SER A 195 -0.85 -16.22 -14.81
C SER A 195 -1.30 -16.02 -13.36
N PRO A 196 -0.49 -15.35 -12.55
CA PRO A 196 -0.88 -15.00 -11.18
C PRO A 196 -2.05 -14.01 -11.18
N ASP A 197 -2.88 -14.12 -10.17
CA ASP A 197 -3.82 -13.05 -9.81
C ASP A 197 -3.05 -11.80 -9.34
N MET A 198 -3.71 -10.65 -9.38
CA MET A 198 -3.08 -9.41 -8.93
C MET A 198 -2.71 -9.46 -7.44
N LEU A 199 -1.52 -8.98 -7.10
CA LEU A 199 -1.07 -8.89 -5.71
C LEU A 199 -1.72 -7.68 -5.00
N PHE A 200 -2.72 -7.93 -4.17
CA PHE A 200 -3.38 -6.91 -3.36
C PHE A 200 -2.86 -6.92 -1.92
N ILE A 201 -1.92 -6.03 -1.61
CA ILE A 201 -1.27 -5.88 -0.29
C ILE A 201 -1.40 -4.46 0.29
N ALA A 202 -2.03 -3.55 -0.44
CA ALA A 202 -2.13 -2.14 -0.02
C ALA A 202 -2.83 -1.97 1.33
N ASN A 203 -3.88 -2.77 1.58
CA ASN A 203 -4.62 -2.69 2.84
C ASN A 203 -3.76 -3.06 4.06
N GLU A 204 -3.00 -4.15 3.98
CA GLU A 204 -2.11 -4.57 5.05
C GLU A 204 -1.02 -3.53 5.32
N ILE A 205 -0.42 -2.98 4.26
CA ILE A 205 0.63 -1.95 4.38
C ILE A 205 0.04 -0.67 5.01
N THR A 206 -1.14 -0.22 4.56
CA THR A 206 -1.80 0.97 5.11
C THR A 206 -2.15 0.76 6.59
N SER A 207 -2.69 -0.40 6.95
CA SER A 207 -3.03 -0.72 8.35
C SER A 207 -1.78 -0.77 9.23
N LEU A 208 -0.71 -1.43 8.78
CA LEU A 208 0.57 -1.49 9.49
C LEU A 208 1.17 -0.09 9.70
N ARG A 209 1.15 0.76 8.68
CA ARG A 209 1.64 2.14 8.79
C ARG A 209 0.80 2.97 9.78
N SER A 210 -0.52 2.81 9.74
CA SER A 210 -1.43 3.48 10.68
C SER A 210 -1.19 3.02 12.11
N ASN A 211 -1.14 1.71 12.36
CA ASN A 211 -0.93 1.14 13.70
C ASN A 211 0.42 1.53 14.28
N LEU A 212 1.45 1.53 13.45
CA LEU A 212 2.82 1.89 13.83
C LEU A 212 3.09 3.40 13.72
N THR A 213 2.09 4.22 13.39
CA THR A 213 2.24 5.68 13.23
C THR A 213 3.38 6.09 12.28
N ILE A 214 3.60 5.30 11.22
CA ILE A 214 4.62 5.57 10.20
C ILE A 214 4.04 6.55 9.16
N PRO A 215 4.64 7.74 8.96
CA PRO A 215 4.12 8.71 8.00
C PRO A 215 4.14 8.18 6.57
N GLU A 216 3.23 8.69 5.73
CA GLU A 216 3.31 8.44 4.28
C GLU A 216 4.57 9.13 3.73
N VAL A 217 5.34 8.37 2.97
CA VAL A 217 6.46 8.92 2.20
C VAL A 217 5.91 9.15 0.80
N ASP A 218 5.81 10.43 0.40
CA ASP A 218 5.43 10.85 -0.95
C ASP A 218 6.42 10.34 -2.02
#